data_d485723122e95c2d0a567e965187346c
#
_entry.id   d485723122e95c2d0a567e965187346c
#
_cell.length_a   1.000
_cell.length_b   1.000
_cell.length_c   1.000
_cell.angle_alpha   90.00
_cell.angle_beta   90.00
_cell.angle_gamma   90.00
#
_symmetry.space_group_name_H-M   'P 1'
#
loop_
_entity.id
_entity.type
_entity.pdbx_description
1 polymer ?
#
loop_
_entity_poly.entity_id
_entity_poly.type
_entity_poly.pdbx_seq_one_letter_code
_entity_poly.pdbx_strand_id
1 'polypeptide(L)'
;MKIENQIAQAVTAALKALYGIEAAPETLGIQKTKKEFEGNLTLVVFPFLKASHKAPEATAAEIGEYLKGHNPELISAFNVVKGFLNLVVSPSCWVGQLNAIAATPHYGIREASVDSPLVMIEYSSPNTNKPLHLGHVRNNLLGYSLACIMAANGNRVVKTNIVNDRGIHICKSMLAWEKWGEGVTPEKAGKKGDHLIGDFYVLFDKHYKQEIAELQAQGMSLSLIHISEPTRPEPIS
;
A
#
# COMPACT_ATOMS: atom_id res chain seq x y z
N MET A 1 -14.03 -13.81 14.79
CA MET A 1 -12.76 -14.58 14.67
C MET A 1 -12.67 -15.14 13.26
N LYS A 2 -11.50 -15.15 12.62
CA LYS A 2 -11.35 -15.70 11.25
C LYS A 2 -11.64 -17.21 11.24
N ILE A 3 -12.23 -17.73 10.18
CA ILE A 3 -12.57 -19.16 10.03
C ILE A 3 -11.32 -20.03 10.18
N GLU A 4 -10.18 -19.60 9.61
CA GLU A 4 -8.91 -20.33 9.76
C GLU A 4 -8.51 -20.51 11.22
N ASN A 5 -8.72 -19.51 12.07
CA ASN A 5 -8.41 -19.60 13.49
C ASN A 5 -9.36 -20.55 14.23
N GLN A 6 -10.64 -20.59 13.86
CA GLN A 6 -11.61 -21.52 14.43
C GLN A 6 -11.24 -22.97 14.07
N ILE A 7 -10.86 -23.21 12.81
CA ILE A 7 -10.41 -24.53 12.34
C ILE A 7 -9.10 -24.92 13.04
N ALA A 8 -8.14 -23.99 13.18
CA ALA A 8 -6.90 -24.26 13.88
C ALA A 8 -7.14 -24.68 15.34
N GLN A 9 -8.04 -24.01 16.05
CA GLN A 9 -8.43 -24.39 17.42
C GLN A 9 -9.11 -25.76 17.47
N ALA A 10 -10.02 -26.05 16.53
CA ALA A 10 -10.68 -27.35 16.44
C ALA A 10 -9.67 -28.48 16.15
N VAL A 11 -8.71 -28.24 15.25
CA VAL A 11 -7.62 -29.20 14.98
C VAL A 11 -6.74 -29.42 16.20
N THR A 12 -6.37 -28.36 16.92
CA THR A 12 -5.60 -28.49 18.18
C THR A 12 -6.35 -29.35 19.19
N ALA A 13 -7.67 -29.14 19.35
CA ALA A 13 -8.49 -29.95 20.23
C ALA A 13 -8.55 -31.43 19.76
N ALA A 14 -8.69 -31.67 18.46
CA ALA A 14 -8.67 -33.01 17.89
C ALA A 14 -7.33 -33.74 18.14
N LEU A 15 -6.20 -33.06 17.90
CA LEU A 15 -4.86 -33.62 18.13
C LEU A 15 -4.62 -33.96 19.61
N LYS A 16 -5.09 -33.10 20.50
CA LYS A 16 -5.01 -33.38 21.96
C LYS A 16 -5.87 -34.57 22.36
N ALA A 17 -7.11 -34.65 21.86
CA ALA A 17 -8.04 -35.72 22.20
C ALA A 17 -7.60 -37.08 21.61
N LEU A 18 -7.13 -37.12 20.38
CA LEU A 18 -6.79 -38.36 19.67
C LEU A 18 -5.37 -38.85 20.01
N TYR A 19 -4.41 -37.95 20.17
CA TYR A 19 -2.99 -38.32 20.24
C TYR A 19 -2.23 -37.71 21.42
N GLY A 20 -2.88 -36.91 22.27
CA GLY A 20 -2.25 -36.24 23.40
C GLY A 20 -1.25 -35.13 22.99
N ILE A 21 -1.32 -34.66 21.73
CA ILE A 21 -0.43 -33.62 21.22
C ILE A 21 -0.92 -32.24 21.65
N GLU A 22 -0.05 -31.45 22.28
CA GLU A 22 -0.27 -30.04 22.49
C GLU A 22 0.43 -29.25 21.38
N ALA A 23 -0.35 -28.81 20.39
CA ALA A 23 0.14 -28.01 19.26
C ALA A 23 -0.43 -26.58 19.36
N ALA A 24 0.41 -25.57 19.12
CA ALA A 24 -0.08 -24.20 19.01
C ALA A 24 -0.82 -24.02 17.66
N PRO A 25 -1.98 -23.35 17.64
CA PRO A 25 -2.77 -23.18 16.41
C PRO A 25 -1.98 -22.58 15.24
N GLU A 26 -1.02 -21.71 15.52
CA GLU A 26 -0.18 -21.03 14.53
C GLU A 26 0.82 -21.96 13.84
N THR A 27 1.12 -23.12 14.44
CA THR A 27 2.12 -24.09 13.92
C THR A 27 1.52 -25.20 13.07
N LEU A 28 0.19 -25.25 12.93
CA LEU A 28 -0.51 -26.38 12.30
C LEU A 28 -0.37 -26.47 10.78
N GLY A 29 0.17 -25.47 10.11
CA GLY A 29 0.39 -25.50 8.67
C GLY A 29 -0.90 -25.58 7.84
N ILE A 30 -1.99 -24.97 8.32
CA ILE A 30 -3.26 -24.90 7.59
C ILE A 30 -3.11 -23.93 6.42
N GLN A 31 -3.48 -24.39 5.22
CA GLN A 31 -3.38 -23.63 3.99
C GLN A 31 -4.65 -23.74 3.14
N LYS A 32 -4.82 -22.89 2.14
CA LYS A 32 -5.93 -23.01 1.19
C LYS A 32 -5.80 -24.30 0.39
N THR A 33 -6.91 -25.01 0.22
CA THR A 33 -6.97 -26.20 -0.64
C THR A 33 -6.64 -25.81 -2.08
N LYS A 34 -5.86 -26.64 -2.77
CA LYS A 34 -5.57 -26.44 -4.19
C LYS A 34 -6.85 -26.61 -5.02
N LYS A 35 -6.93 -25.89 -6.14
CA LYS A 35 -8.14 -25.85 -6.99
C LYS A 35 -8.56 -27.22 -7.56
N GLU A 36 -7.62 -28.16 -7.67
CA GLU A 36 -7.86 -29.49 -8.20
C GLU A 36 -8.55 -30.41 -7.18
N PHE A 37 -8.63 -30.03 -5.92
CA PHE A 37 -9.19 -30.80 -4.84
C PHE A 37 -10.41 -30.14 -4.24
N GLU A 38 -11.38 -30.95 -3.84
CA GLU A 38 -12.54 -30.47 -3.11
C GLU A 38 -12.13 -30.08 -1.68
N GLY A 39 -12.60 -28.92 -1.22
CA GLY A 39 -12.32 -28.38 0.12
C GLY A 39 -11.99 -26.89 0.09
N ASN A 40 -11.96 -26.28 1.27
CA ASN A 40 -11.64 -24.87 1.45
C ASN A 40 -10.25 -24.70 2.08
N LEU A 41 -9.93 -25.53 3.07
CA LEU A 41 -8.69 -25.50 3.82
C LEU A 41 -8.08 -26.89 3.92
N THR A 42 -6.76 -26.98 3.88
CA THR A 42 -6.00 -28.24 3.94
C THR A 42 -5.10 -28.23 5.15
N LEU A 43 -5.18 -29.28 5.94
CA LEU A 43 -4.22 -29.60 7.01
C LEU A 43 -3.21 -30.63 6.49
N VAL A 44 -1.93 -30.35 6.72
CA VAL A 44 -0.83 -31.29 6.42
C VAL A 44 -0.60 -32.19 7.62
N VAL A 45 -0.85 -33.49 7.51
CA VAL A 45 -0.81 -34.38 8.68
C VAL A 45 0.55 -35.01 8.97
N PHE A 46 1.54 -34.88 8.09
CA PHE A 46 2.86 -35.48 8.23
C PHE A 46 3.56 -35.22 9.56
N PRO A 47 3.46 -34.00 10.17
CA PRO A 47 4.08 -33.74 11.47
C PRO A 47 3.53 -34.58 12.62
N PHE A 48 2.31 -35.11 12.47
CA PHE A 48 1.59 -35.82 13.53
C PHE A 48 1.75 -37.35 13.46
N LEU A 49 2.38 -37.89 12.43
CA LEU A 49 2.53 -39.33 12.18
C LEU A 49 3.31 -40.03 13.28
N LYS A 50 4.28 -39.38 13.88
CA LYS A 50 5.07 -39.95 15.01
C LYS A 50 4.21 -40.25 16.23
N ALA A 51 3.16 -39.45 16.45
CA ALA A 51 2.27 -39.63 17.61
C ALA A 51 1.05 -40.52 17.30
N SER A 52 0.55 -40.43 16.07
CA SER A 52 -0.58 -41.32 15.64
C SER A 52 -0.18 -42.78 15.45
N HIS A 53 1.11 -43.03 15.14
CA HIS A 53 1.62 -44.38 14.76
C HIS A 53 0.84 -45.04 13.64
N LYS A 54 0.23 -44.25 12.73
CA LYS A 54 -0.63 -44.69 11.63
C LYS A 54 -0.11 -44.14 10.29
N ALA A 55 -0.61 -44.74 9.20
CA ALA A 55 -0.38 -44.22 7.85
C ALA A 55 -0.95 -42.81 7.70
N PRO A 56 -0.38 -41.98 6.80
CA PRO A 56 -0.83 -40.60 6.59
C PRO A 56 -2.32 -40.47 6.29
N GLU A 57 -2.86 -41.33 5.44
CA GLU A 57 -4.28 -41.32 5.09
C GLU A 57 -5.17 -41.70 6.29
N ALA A 58 -4.77 -42.69 7.07
CA ALA A 58 -5.52 -43.11 8.26
C ALA A 58 -5.52 -42.02 9.33
N THR A 59 -4.37 -41.36 9.55
CA THR A 59 -4.26 -40.23 10.47
C THR A 59 -5.15 -39.06 10.03
N ALA A 60 -5.12 -38.72 8.74
CA ALA A 60 -5.94 -37.65 8.18
C ALA A 60 -7.45 -37.98 8.29
N ALA A 61 -7.85 -39.23 7.99
CA ALA A 61 -9.23 -39.64 8.10
C ALA A 61 -9.74 -39.57 9.55
N GLU A 62 -8.95 -40.03 10.50
CA GLU A 62 -9.32 -40.01 11.92
C GLU A 62 -9.49 -38.56 12.48
N ILE A 63 -8.58 -37.64 12.11
CA ILE A 63 -8.72 -36.24 12.42
C ILE A 63 -9.97 -35.64 11.76
N GLY A 64 -10.20 -35.98 10.48
CA GLY A 64 -11.37 -35.52 9.71
C GLY A 64 -12.69 -35.95 10.33
N GLU A 65 -12.81 -37.23 10.70
CA GLU A 65 -14.00 -37.75 11.36
C GLU A 65 -14.23 -37.11 12.72
N TYR A 66 -13.18 -36.92 13.52
CA TYR A 66 -13.27 -36.20 14.79
C TYR A 66 -13.81 -34.78 14.59
N LEU A 67 -13.22 -34.02 13.65
CA LEU A 67 -13.63 -32.65 13.38
C LEU A 67 -15.08 -32.56 12.90
N LYS A 68 -15.48 -33.43 11.99
CA LYS A 68 -16.85 -33.48 11.47
C LYS A 68 -17.88 -33.89 12.56
N GLY A 69 -17.51 -34.80 13.45
CA GLY A 69 -18.38 -35.25 14.53
C GLY A 69 -18.53 -34.23 15.67
N HIS A 70 -17.47 -33.49 15.99
CA HIS A 70 -17.47 -32.56 17.13
C HIS A 70 -17.72 -31.09 16.75
N ASN A 71 -17.55 -30.73 15.46
CA ASN A 71 -17.71 -29.37 14.97
C ASN A 71 -18.52 -29.33 13.64
N PRO A 72 -19.74 -29.91 13.58
CA PRO A 72 -20.52 -30.00 12.35
C PRO A 72 -20.95 -28.62 11.80
N GLU A 73 -21.08 -27.62 12.65
CA GLU A 73 -21.34 -26.23 12.26
C GLU A 73 -20.14 -25.57 11.59
N LEU A 74 -18.92 -26.09 11.81
CA LEU A 74 -17.68 -25.57 11.22
C LEU A 74 -17.26 -26.38 10.00
N ILE A 75 -17.32 -27.72 10.08
CA ILE A 75 -16.87 -28.66 9.05
C ILE A 75 -18.04 -29.55 8.61
N SER A 76 -18.47 -29.40 7.35
CA SER A 76 -19.55 -30.20 6.77
C SER A 76 -19.08 -31.52 6.15
N ALA A 77 -17.89 -31.53 5.57
CA ALA A 77 -17.29 -32.68 4.91
C ALA A 77 -15.75 -32.56 4.90
N PHE A 78 -15.10 -33.66 4.58
CA PHE A 78 -13.66 -33.68 4.31
C PHE A 78 -13.31 -34.73 3.28
N ASN A 79 -12.14 -34.58 2.67
CA ASN A 79 -11.55 -35.66 1.86
C ASN A 79 -10.04 -35.76 2.18
N VAL A 80 -9.47 -36.91 1.90
CA VAL A 80 -8.07 -37.21 2.16
C VAL A 80 -7.36 -37.55 0.87
N VAL A 81 -6.28 -36.85 0.58
CA VAL A 81 -5.45 -37.10 -0.61
C VAL A 81 -3.99 -37.19 -0.19
N LYS A 82 -3.39 -38.38 -0.22
CA LYS A 82 -1.95 -38.60 0.06
C LYS A 82 -1.46 -37.92 1.35
N GLY A 83 -2.22 -38.01 2.45
CA GLY A 83 -1.86 -37.41 3.74
C GLY A 83 -2.15 -35.90 3.84
N PHE A 84 -2.91 -35.36 2.91
CA PHE A 84 -3.49 -34.01 3.01
C PHE A 84 -4.97 -34.11 3.38
N LEU A 85 -5.35 -33.55 4.51
CA LEU A 85 -6.73 -33.47 4.96
C LEU A 85 -7.37 -32.19 4.44
N ASN A 86 -8.21 -32.31 3.42
CA ASN A 86 -8.95 -31.19 2.86
C ASN A 86 -10.31 -31.06 3.56
N LEU A 87 -10.54 -29.92 4.19
CA LEU A 87 -11.75 -29.64 4.96
C LEU A 87 -12.72 -28.78 4.15
N VAL A 88 -13.99 -29.18 4.16
CA VAL A 88 -15.10 -28.41 3.59
C VAL A 88 -15.77 -27.64 4.73
N VAL A 89 -15.65 -26.32 4.70
CA VAL A 89 -16.27 -25.44 5.68
C VAL A 89 -17.78 -25.40 5.48
N SER A 90 -18.52 -25.52 6.59
CA SER A 90 -19.98 -25.52 6.55
C SER A 90 -20.54 -24.21 5.97
N PRO A 91 -21.60 -24.27 5.13
CA PRO A 91 -22.30 -23.08 4.65
C PRO A 91 -22.78 -22.15 5.78
N SER A 92 -23.22 -22.71 6.90
CA SER A 92 -23.63 -21.94 8.09
C SER A 92 -22.49 -21.09 8.67
N CYS A 93 -21.27 -21.62 8.65
CA CYS A 93 -20.08 -20.89 9.08
C CYS A 93 -19.80 -19.66 8.19
N TRP A 94 -19.92 -19.81 6.87
CA TRP A 94 -19.76 -18.72 5.92
C TRP A 94 -20.84 -17.64 6.10
N VAL A 95 -22.10 -18.04 6.28
CA VAL A 95 -23.22 -17.11 6.55
C VAL A 95 -22.99 -16.39 7.87
N GLY A 96 -22.56 -17.10 8.91
CA GLY A 96 -22.21 -16.50 10.21
C GLY A 96 -21.09 -15.47 10.08
N GLN A 97 -20.06 -15.77 9.32
CA GLN A 97 -18.96 -14.85 9.04
C GLN A 97 -19.43 -13.61 8.26
N LEU A 98 -20.29 -13.79 7.25
CA LEU A 98 -20.86 -12.68 6.49
C LEU A 98 -21.70 -11.76 7.39
N ASN A 99 -22.54 -12.32 8.23
CA ASN A 99 -23.34 -11.56 9.19
C ASN A 99 -22.47 -10.79 10.19
N ALA A 100 -21.39 -11.42 10.69
CA ALA A 100 -20.44 -10.74 11.58
C ALA A 100 -19.72 -9.58 10.87
N ILE A 101 -19.34 -9.74 9.59
CA ILE A 101 -18.78 -8.66 8.77
C ILE A 101 -19.79 -7.53 8.60
N ALA A 102 -21.02 -7.86 8.23
CA ALA A 102 -22.08 -6.88 8.00
C ALA A 102 -22.46 -6.11 9.28
N ALA A 103 -22.41 -6.75 10.43
CA ALA A 103 -22.71 -6.14 11.73
C ALA A 103 -21.56 -5.29 12.30
N THR A 104 -20.34 -5.40 11.75
CA THR A 104 -19.17 -4.70 12.25
C THR A 104 -18.91 -3.43 11.46
N PRO A 105 -19.15 -2.22 12.00
CA PRO A 105 -18.81 -0.98 11.32
C PRO A 105 -17.32 -0.96 10.96
N HIS A 106 -17.00 -0.49 9.76
CA HIS A 106 -15.62 -0.39 9.28
C HIS A 106 -14.79 -1.68 9.38
N TYR A 107 -15.43 -2.83 9.10
CA TYR A 107 -14.75 -4.13 9.14
C TYR A 107 -13.44 -4.12 8.33
N GLY A 108 -12.36 -4.60 8.95
CA GLY A 108 -11.03 -4.63 8.33
C GLY A 108 -10.18 -3.39 8.58
N ILE A 109 -10.76 -2.33 9.14
CA ILE A 109 -10.01 -1.14 9.57
C ILE A 109 -9.58 -1.32 11.03
N ARG A 110 -8.32 -1.03 11.30
CA ARG A 110 -7.76 -0.96 12.66
C ARG A 110 -7.70 0.50 13.08
N GLU A 111 -8.24 0.81 14.25
CA GLU A 111 -8.08 2.13 14.84
C GLU A 111 -6.68 2.29 15.42
N ALA A 112 -6.09 3.47 15.22
CA ALA A 112 -4.80 3.80 15.81
C ALA A 112 -4.96 4.14 17.29
N SER A 113 -4.06 3.66 18.13
CA SER A 113 -3.90 4.04 19.53
C SER A 113 -2.77 5.04 19.72
N VAL A 114 -2.58 5.53 20.93
CA VAL A 114 -1.46 6.42 21.29
C VAL A 114 -0.09 5.77 21.09
N ASP A 115 -0.02 4.44 21.24
CA ASP A 115 1.19 3.64 21.08
C ASP A 115 1.42 3.15 19.64
N SER A 116 0.46 3.42 18.74
CA SER A 116 0.60 3.02 17.34
C SER A 116 1.76 3.75 16.66
N PRO A 117 2.46 3.10 15.73
CA PRO A 117 3.54 3.72 14.97
C PRO A 117 3.10 5.02 14.31
N LEU A 118 3.94 6.05 14.41
CA LEU A 118 3.75 7.31 13.72
C LEU A 118 4.37 7.21 12.33
N VAL A 119 3.57 7.45 11.30
CA VAL A 119 3.99 7.45 9.89
C VAL A 119 3.75 8.83 9.30
N MET A 120 4.82 9.46 8.86
CA MET A 120 4.76 10.73 8.12
C MET A 120 4.79 10.45 6.63
N ILE A 121 3.86 11.03 5.87
CA ILE A 121 3.77 10.86 4.42
C ILE A 121 3.78 12.24 3.79
N GLU A 122 4.86 12.51 3.07
CA GLU A 122 5.01 13.74 2.28
C GLU A 122 4.45 13.52 0.88
N TYR A 123 3.56 14.39 0.46
CA TYR A 123 3.04 14.44 -0.90
C TYR A 123 2.44 15.82 -1.18
N SER A 124 2.04 16.08 -2.44
CA SER A 124 1.46 17.37 -2.83
C SER A 124 2.44 18.54 -2.66
N SER A 125 3.70 18.34 -3.10
CA SER A 125 4.77 19.33 -3.01
C SER A 125 5.18 19.82 -4.42
N PRO A 126 4.26 20.39 -5.24
CA PRO A 126 4.61 20.91 -6.56
C PRO A 126 5.38 22.23 -6.43
N ASN A 127 6.13 22.58 -7.47
CA ASN A 127 6.68 23.92 -7.58
C ASN A 127 5.55 24.95 -7.67
N THR A 128 5.66 26.05 -6.94
CA THR A 128 4.62 27.09 -6.85
C THR A 128 4.54 28.00 -8.08
N ASN A 129 5.53 27.96 -8.96
CA ASN A 129 5.69 28.86 -10.10
C ASN A 129 5.13 28.33 -11.44
N LYS A 130 4.30 27.29 -11.43
CA LYS A 130 3.66 26.76 -12.63
C LYS A 130 2.36 26.00 -12.33
N PRO A 131 1.43 25.94 -13.30
CA PRO A 131 0.19 25.23 -13.16
C PRO A 131 0.40 23.73 -12.89
N LEU A 132 -0.53 23.13 -12.18
CA LEU A 132 -0.56 21.69 -11.97
C LEU A 132 -0.86 20.96 -13.28
N HIS A 133 -0.24 19.81 -13.47
CA HIS A 133 -0.53 18.89 -14.56
C HIS A 133 -0.87 17.49 -14.04
N LEU A 134 -1.28 16.57 -14.91
CA LEU A 134 -1.72 15.23 -14.55
C LEU A 134 -0.71 14.45 -13.69
N GLY A 135 0.60 14.69 -13.87
CA GLY A 135 1.64 14.10 -13.02
C GLY A 135 1.53 14.51 -11.56
N HIS A 136 1.21 15.77 -11.27
CA HIS A 136 0.98 16.24 -9.90
C HIS A 136 -0.29 15.62 -9.31
N VAL A 137 -1.38 15.53 -10.10
CA VAL A 137 -2.63 14.89 -9.67
C VAL A 137 -2.38 13.42 -9.32
N ARG A 138 -1.64 12.71 -10.16
CA ARG A 138 -1.24 11.32 -9.89
C ARG A 138 -0.49 11.19 -8.56
N ASN A 139 0.50 12.03 -8.33
CA ASN A 139 1.28 11.99 -7.07
C ASN A 139 0.42 12.31 -5.85
N ASN A 140 -0.49 13.26 -5.97
CA ASN A 140 -1.43 13.60 -4.91
C ASN A 140 -2.34 12.42 -4.56
N LEU A 141 -2.90 11.75 -5.58
CA LEU A 141 -3.75 10.57 -5.38
C LEU A 141 -2.98 9.40 -4.78
N LEU A 142 -1.75 9.14 -5.23
CA LEU A 142 -0.90 8.10 -4.67
C LEU A 142 -0.57 8.36 -3.19
N GLY A 143 -0.13 9.57 -2.86
CA GLY A 143 0.21 9.94 -1.48
C GLY A 143 -1.01 9.88 -0.57
N TYR A 144 -2.16 10.39 -1.01
CA TYR A 144 -3.41 10.31 -0.26
C TYR A 144 -3.87 8.86 -0.05
N SER A 145 -3.83 8.02 -1.10
CA SER A 145 -4.22 6.61 -1.00
C SER A 145 -3.32 5.86 -0.03
N LEU A 146 -1.99 6.10 -0.08
CA LEU A 146 -1.06 5.52 0.86
C LEU A 146 -1.36 5.94 2.30
N ALA A 147 -1.66 7.22 2.52
CA ALA A 147 -2.04 7.73 3.84
C ALA A 147 -3.31 7.03 4.38
N CYS A 148 -4.32 6.84 3.53
CA CYS A 148 -5.55 6.12 3.90
C CYS A 148 -5.27 4.65 4.24
N ILE A 149 -4.46 3.96 3.44
CA ILE A 149 -4.10 2.56 3.67
C ILE A 149 -3.33 2.41 4.98
N MET A 150 -2.35 3.27 5.24
CA MET A 150 -1.58 3.23 6.48
C MET A 150 -2.45 3.51 7.70
N ALA A 151 -3.35 4.50 7.62
CA ALA A 151 -4.31 4.79 8.67
C ALA A 151 -5.26 3.60 8.93
N ALA A 152 -5.80 2.99 7.86
CA ALA A 152 -6.67 1.83 7.96
C ALA A 152 -5.97 0.59 8.57
N ASN A 153 -4.64 0.54 8.54
CA ASN A 153 -3.84 -0.49 9.21
C ASN A 153 -3.48 -0.16 10.67
N GLY A 154 -4.06 0.89 11.24
CA GLY A 154 -3.89 1.25 12.64
C GLY A 154 -2.63 2.07 12.92
N ASN A 155 -2.07 2.73 11.92
CA ASN A 155 -0.97 3.67 12.14
C ASN A 155 -1.50 5.09 12.41
N ARG A 156 -0.76 5.85 13.18
CA ARG A 156 -0.96 7.30 13.32
C ARG A 156 -0.32 7.97 12.11
N VAL A 157 -1.12 8.62 11.25
CA VAL A 157 -0.63 9.18 10.00
C VAL A 157 -0.61 10.71 10.05
N VAL A 158 0.54 11.30 9.76
CA VAL A 158 0.73 12.73 9.54
C VAL A 158 0.98 12.97 8.06
N LYS A 159 0.11 13.76 7.45
CA LYS A 159 0.26 14.20 6.06
C LYS A 159 1.01 15.52 6.04
N THR A 160 2.07 15.60 5.26
CA THR A 160 2.92 16.78 5.13
C THR A 160 3.12 17.14 3.67
N ASN A 161 3.44 18.39 3.44
CA ASN A 161 3.89 18.87 2.14
C ASN A 161 4.99 19.90 2.32
N ILE A 162 5.87 20.00 1.34
CA ILE A 162 6.88 21.06 1.27
C ILE A 162 6.35 22.13 0.33
N VAL A 163 6.31 23.36 0.80
CA VAL A 163 6.04 24.51 -0.06
C VAL A 163 7.35 24.93 -0.70
N ASN A 164 7.48 24.66 -2.00
CA ASN A 164 8.68 24.97 -2.76
C ASN A 164 8.58 26.37 -3.35
N ASP A 165 8.91 27.36 -2.53
CA ASP A 165 8.90 28.80 -2.85
C ASP A 165 10.30 29.38 -3.07
N ARG A 166 11.35 28.56 -2.99
CA ARG A 166 12.75 28.95 -3.18
C ARG A 166 13.47 27.98 -4.12
N GLY A 167 14.07 28.52 -5.17
CA GLY A 167 14.84 27.74 -6.12
C GLY A 167 15.04 28.48 -7.43
N ILE A 168 15.93 27.96 -8.30
CA ILE A 168 16.29 28.61 -9.55
C ILE A 168 15.09 28.89 -10.46
N HIS A 169 14.13 27.97 -10.52
CA HIS A 169 12.93 28.14 -11.36
C HIS A 169 12.05 29.29 -10.88
N ILE A 170 11.94 29.47 -9.56
CA ILE A 170 11.20 30.57 -8.94
C ILE A 170 11.93 31.89 -9.17
N CYS A 171 13.25 31.90 -8.95
CA CYS A 171 14.07 33.08 -9.24
C CYS A 171 13.98 33.53 -10.71
N LYS A 172 13.94 32.58 -11.66
CA LYS A 172 13.74 32.90 -13.09
C LYS A 172 12.41 33.62 -13.34
N SER A 173 11.31 33.13 -12.76
CA SER A 173 9.99 33.77 -12.87
C SER A 173 9.96 35.15 -12.19
N MET A 174 10.56 35.26 -11.00
CA MET A 174 10.63 36.55 -10.26
C MET A 174 11.42 37.59 -11.02
N LEU A 175 12.60 37.24 -11.55
CA LEU A 175 13.43 38.10 -12.35
C LEU A 175 12.73 38.59 -13.61
N ALA A 176 12.00 37.70 -14.29
CA ALA A 176 11.19 38.05 -15.44
C ALA A 176 10.07 39.02 -15.09
N TRP A 177 9.39 38.79 -13.95
CA TRP A 177 8.33 39.67 -13.47
C TRP A 177 8.90 41.08 -13.08
N GLU A 178 10.04 41.11 -12.43
CA GLU A 178 10.72 42.34 -12.06
C GLU A 178 11.13 43.14 -13.29
N LYS A 179 11.75 42.50 -14.30
CA LYS A 179 12.27 43.15 -15.49
C LYS A 179 11.20 43.58 -16.50
N TRP A 180 10.15 42.75 -16.66
CA TRP A 180 9.20 42.94 -17.77
C TRP A 180 7.73 42.91 -17.34
N GLY A 181 7.45 42.80 -16.02
CA GLY A 181 6.09 42.68 -15.53
C GLY A 181 5.39 44.00 -15.21
N GLU A 182 6.15 45.13 -15.14
CA GLU A 182 5.59 46.45 -14.89
C GLU A 182 4.62 46.51 -13.70
N GLY A 183 4.85 45.67 -12.67
CA GLY A 183 4.02 45.58 -11.48
C GLY A 183 2.64 44.97 -11.72
N VAL A 184 2.49 44.13 -12.75
CA VAL A 184 1.25 43.39 -13.00
C VAL A 184 0.97 42.44 -11.86
N THR A 185 -0.32 42.36 -11.47
CA THR A 185 -0.83 41.42 -10.46
C THR A 185 -1.81 40.45 -11.11
N PRO A 186 -2.13 39.32 -10.48
CA PRO A 186 -3.15 38.39 -10.99
C PRO A 186 -4.49 39.07 -11.30
N GLU A 187 -4.91 40.01 -10.44
CA GLU A 187 -6.15 40.76 -10.60
C GLU A 187 -6.10 41.66 -11.84
N LYS A 188 -4.99 42.42 -12.03
CA LYS A 188 -4.78 43.27 -13.20
C LYS A 188 -4.71 42.50 -14.50
N ALA A 189 -4.10 41.29 -14.45
CA ALA A 189 -3.99 40.40 -15.59
C ALA A 189 -5.25 39.58 -15.89
N GLY A 190 -6.22 39.52 -14.95
CA GLY A 190 -7.40 38.67 -15.06
C GLY A 190 -7.06 37.17 -15.09
N LYS A 191 -5.93 36.76 -14.48
CA LYS A 191 -5.41 35.40 -14.48
C LYS A 191 -5.17 34.88 -13.08
N LYS A 192 -5.22 33.54 -12.91
CA LYS A 192 -4.74 32.91 -11.67
C LYS A 192 -3.25 33.17 -11.49
N GLY A 193 -2.81 33.31 -10.23
CA GLY A 193 -1.41 33.60 -9.90
C GLY A 193 -0.42 32.57 -10.45
N ASP A 194 -0.75 31.26 -10.38
CA ASP A 194 0.08 30.18 -10.91
C ASP A 194 0.25 30.26 -12.44
N HIS A 195 -0.80 30.68 -13.17
CA HIS A 195 -0.74 30.91 -14.61
C HIS A 195 0.08 32.16 -14.94
N LEU A 196 -0.12 33.26 -14.23
CA LEU A 196 0.64 34.50 -14.44
C LEU A 196 2.14 34.27 -14.24
N ILE A 197 2.51 33.61 -13.14
CA ILE A 197 3.92 33.31 -12.84
C ILE A 197 4.48 32.30 -13.86
N GLY A 198 3.67 31.36 -14.34
CA GLY A 198 4.02 30.44 -15.42
C GLY A 198 4.35 31.17 -16.72
N ASP A 199 3.58 32.22 -17.08
CA ASP A 199 3.86 33.05 -18.25
C ASP A 199 5.23 33.73 -18.14
N PHE A 200 5.57 34.27 -16.97
CA PHE A 200 6.88 34.86 -16.71
C PHE A 200 8.03 33.86 -16.77
N TYR A 201 7.78 32.61 -16.37
CA TYR A 201 8.76 31.53 -16.54
C TYR A 201 9.09 31.27 -18.03
N VAL A 202 8.06 31.25 -18.86
CA VAL A 202 8.22 31.09 -20.32
C VAL A 202 8.89 32.32 -20.93
N LEU A 203 8.52 33.52 -20.47
CA LEU A 203 9.13 34.79 -20.93
C LEU A 203 10.62 34.82 -20.59
N PHE A 204 11.01 34.41 -19.38
CA PHE A 204 12.42 34.28 -19.02
C PHE A 204 13.19 33.37 -19.98
N ASP A 205 12.66 32.18 -20.28
CA ASP A 205 13.33 31.21 -21.15
C ASP A 205 13.54 31.77 -22.56
N LYS A 206 12.56 32.54 -23.07
CA LYS A 206 12.66 33.19 -24.37
C LYS A 206 13.79 34.24 -24.41
N HIS A 207 13.82 35.13 -23.45
CA HIS A 207 14.86 36.16 -23.38
C HIS A 207 16.25 35.55 -23.09
N TYR A 208 16.32 34.55 -22.24
CA TYR A 208 17.55 33.84 -21.93
C TYR A 208 18.16 33.16 -23.17
N LYS A 209 17.35 32.50 -23.99
CA LYS A 209 17.80 31.89 -25.25
C LYS A 209 18.26 32.94 -26.27
N GLN A 210 17.58 34.06 -26.35
CA GLN A 210 17.96 35.14 -27.23
C GLN A 210 19.31 35.75 -26.81
N GLU A 211 19.49 36.02 -25.52
CA GLU A 211 20.72 36.56 -24.96
C GLU A 211 21.91 35.61 -25.16
N ILE A 212 21.69 34.27 -24.98
CA ILE A 212 22.70 33.26 -25.30
C ILE A 212 23.10 33.35 -26.80
N ALA A 213 22.14 33.44 -27.70
CA ALA A 213 22.45 33.50 -29.12
C ALA A 213 23.25 34.76 -29.50
N GLU A 214 22.91 35.89 -28.90
CA GLU A 214 23.64 37.16 -29.08
C GLU A 214 25.08 37.08 -28.54
N LEU A 215 25.29 36.49 -27.36
CA LEU A 215 26.61 36.30 -26.79
C LEU A 215 27.47 35.31 -27.57
N GLN A 216 26.86 34.24 -28.07
CA GLN A 216 27.54 33.31 -28.98
C GLN A 216 27.96 33.96 -30.30
N ALA A 217 27.12 34.82 -30.88
CA ALA A 217 27.46 35.58 -32.08
C ALA A 217 28.65 36.55 -31.82
N GLN A 218 28.86 36.97 -30.59
CA GLN A 218 30.01 37.79 -30.17
C GLN A 218 31.25 36.95 -29.84
N GLY A 219 31.23 35.64 -30.07
CA GLY A 219 32.37 34.75 -29.86
C GLY A 219 32.57 34.25 -28.42
N MET A 220 31.59 34.43 -27.50
CA MET A 220 31.66 33.86 -26.16
C MET A 220 31.43 32.35 -26.16
N SER A 221 32.19 31.63 -25.36
CA SER A 221 32.04 30.15 -25.21
C SER A 221 30.86 29.83 -24.31
N LEU A 222 30.15 28.73 -24.60
CA LEU A 222 29.04 28.21 -23.78
C LEU A 222 29.42 27.95 -22.32
N SER A 223 30.68 27.61 -22.03
CA SER A 223 31.16 27.36 -20.68
C SER A 223 31.12 28.59 -19.76
N LEU A 224 31.24 29.79 -20.31
CA LEU A 224 31.09 31.05 -19.58
C LEU A 224 29.62 31.44 -19.36
N ILE A 225 28.74 31.04 -20.28
CA ILE A 225 27.31 31.32 -20.22
C ILE A 225 26.60 30.41 -19.22
N HIS A 226 27.10 29.18 -19.02
CA HIS A 226 26.50 28.17 -18.11
C HIS A 226 26.93 28.28 -16.63
N ILE A 227 27.75 29.26 -16.24
CA ILE A 227 28.13 29.46 -14.84
C ILE A 227 26.91 29.74 -13.93
N SER A 228 25.76 30.09 -14.49
CA SER A 228 24.52 30.36 -13.75
C SER A 228 23.58 29.16 -13.59
N GLU A 229 23.87 28.00 -14.17
CA GLU A 229 23.08 26.80 -13.90
C GLU A 229 23.65 26.06 -12.69
N PRO A 230 22.90 25.98 -11.58
CA PRO A 230 23.29 25.06 -10.50
C PRO A 230 23.27 23.66 -11.06
N THR A 231 24.37 22.95 -10.92
CA THR A 231 24.48 21.52 -11.23
C THR A 231 23.28 20.81 -10.64
N ARG A 232 22.49 20.14 -11.51
CA ARG A 232 21.41 19.26 -11.08
C ARG A 232 22.03 18.24 -10.12
N PRO A 233 21.52 18.06 -8.89
CA PRO A 233 22.03 17.01 -8.04
C PRO A 233 21.95 15.70 -8.80
N GLU A 234 23.06 14.97 -8.87
CA GLU A 234 23.06 13.62 -9.40
C GLU A 234 22.01 12.80 -8.64
N PRO A 235 21.21 11.97 -9.32
CA PRO A 235 20.27 11.10 -8.63
C PRO A 235 21.08 10.20 -7.70
N ILE A 236 20.77 10.22 -6.43
CA ILE A 236 21.33 9.30 -5.44
C ILE A 236 20.92 7.90 -5.86
N SER A 237 21.89 7.13 -6.30
CA SER A 237 21.77 5.72 -6.68
C SER A 237 21.45 4.83 -5.48
#